data_435698308cc0a3c18dea05efe85243b0
#
_entry.id   435698308cc0a3c18dea05efe85243b0
#
_cell.length_a   1.000
_cell.length_b   1.000
_cell.length_c   1.000
_cell.angle_alpha   90.00
_cell.angle_beta   90.00
_cell.angle_gamma   90.00
#
_symmetry.space_group_name_H-M   'P 1'
#
loop_
_entity.id
_entity.type
_entity.pdbx_description
1 polymer ?
#
loop_
_entity_poly.entity_id
_entity_poly.type
_entity_poly.pdbx_seq_one_letter_code
_entity_poly.pdbx_strand_id
1 'polypeptide(L)'
;PMVFAGTVLVSVVTLGVASYVASDLRYSNVVETRADRLAAADGGLRFGIEKLRNFQTLCTTAAGRRGVTTVFPPLINGATTTVTCQAVGAPISDIQGWGVVVTAEGVPGSSPIFYTRGTGQSDNFVKTFSGPVYVADPNRLSLSALLKIKDGDLWYSSNDCSVEVTIAEIDSGDLSFEPDFFRGPQCVPDPWTSIFEEPTVPTPPTSPVNPAYSTNGTCRVFSPGKYTSISLGTNNYFQSGAYYFENVDIELQGKNFTGGFPGDAGDAEKVGNTACAAAQSADRDAKYPGEAGATFYLGGDSNFDIRNNASIEVFRRLVGETYLSVYALPTSGSGYIASDLTYDDFVLETLSGSTNDVAMHGLVWAPRAGASLGNVVLAANGQLLGGIVVALLDTQAANATAFHIGVESNPVTTRLLLVSSATLNGCTTRARAVVQFRPDTGDLAVNSWRVVEQAQCS
;
A
#
# COMPACT_ATOMS: atom_id res chain seq x y z
N PRO A 1 3.85 4.86 91.90
CA PRO A 1 2.91 5.23 90.83
C PRO A 1 3.59 5.93 89.65
N MET A 2 4.53 6.88 89.89
CA MET A 2 5.20 7.64 88.82
C MET A 2 6.01 6.79 87.86
N VAL A 3 6.77 5.79 88.37
CA VAL A 3 7.60 4.92 87.56
C VAL A 3 6.75 4.08 86.61
N PHE A 4 5.61 3.58 87.05
CA PHE A 4 4.72 2.79 86.26
C PHE A 4 4.03 3.63 85.12
N ALA A 5 3.68 4.87 85.40
CA ALA A 5 3.16 5.77 84.41
C ALA A 5 4.18 6.13 83.34
N GLY A 6 5.46 6.32 83.70
CA GLY A 6 6.57 6.54 82.79
C GLY A 6 6.85 5.37 81.86
N THR A 7 6.83 4.12 82.40
CA THR A 7 7.06 2.91 81.57
C THR A 7 5.91 2.69 80.59
N VAL A 8 4.67 2.92 80.95
CA VAL A 8 3.54 2.84 80.05
C VAL A 8 3.63 3.89 78.93
N LEU A 9 3.96 5.11 79.24
CA LEU A 9 4.09 6.19 78.26
C LEU A 9 5.21 5.89 77.25
N VAL A 10 6.36 5.44 77.72
CA VAL A 10 7.48 5.01 76.86
C VAL A 10 7.09 3.84 75.96
N SER A 11 6.34 2.86 76.49
CA SER A 11 5.88 1.72 75.73
C SER A 11 4.89 2.13 74.63
N VAL A 12 3.98 3.04 74.89
CA VAL A 12 3.00 3.51 73.92
C VAL A 12 3.70 4.32 72.83
N VAL A 13 4.69 5.18 73.18
CA VAL A 13 5.44 5.93 72.20
C VAL A 13 6.28 5.03 71.31
N THR A 14 6.97 4.02 71.89
CA THR A 14 7.77 3.04 71.14
C THR A 14 6.93 2.18 70.23
N LEU A 15 5.75 1.75 70.65
CA LEU A 15 4.79 1.01 69.81
C LEU A 15 4.28 1.91 68.68
N GLY A 16 4.01 3.18 68.92
CA GLY A 16 3.59 4.16 67.93
C GLY A 16 4.65 4.39 66.86
N VAL A 17 5.89 4.59 67.28
CA VAL A 17 7.04 4.76 66.38
C VAL A 17 7.31 3.51 65.60
N ALA A 18 7.28 2.32 66.22
CA ALA A 18 7.48 1.04 65.55
C ALA A 18 6.40 0.78 64.51
N SER A 19 5.13 1.09 64.81
CA SER A 19 4.02 0.99 63.88
C SER A 19 4.16 1.94 62.70
N TYR A 20 4.57 3.17 62.93
CA TYR A 20 4.84 4.15 61.87
C TYR A 20 5.99 3.69 60.97
N VAL A 21 7.11 3.29 61.51
CA VAL A 21 8.26 2.76 60.73
C VAL A 21 7.89 1.53 59.93
N ALA A 22 7.11 0.60 60.53
CA ALA A 22 6.65 -0.57 59.83
C ALA A 22 5.70 -0.23 58.65
N SER A 23 4.86 0.79 58.83
CA SER A 23 3.97 1.32 57.77
C SER A 23 4.76 1.98 56.64
N ASP A 24 5.76 2.80 56.99
CA ASP A 24 6.61 3.50 56.03
C ASP A 24 7.46 2.50 55.21
N LEU A 25 8.04 1.50 55.86
CA LEU A 25 8.77 0.42 55.20
C LEU A 25 7.87 -0.37 54.22
N ARG A 26 6.62 -0.67 54.63
CA ARG A 26 5.66 -1.35 53.74
C ARG A 26 5.32 -0.48 52.54
N TYR A 27 5.11 0.82 52.78
CA TYR A 27 4.81 1.76 51.69
C TYR A 27 5.99 1.88 50.72
N SER A 28 7.22 2.03 51.23
CA SER A 28 8.44 2.11 50.44
C SER A 28 8.61 0.84 49.58
N ASN A 29 8.40 -0.34 50.17
CA ASN A 29 8.52 -1.63 49.44
C ASN A 29 7.46 -1.76 48.33
N VAL A 30 6.22 -1.29 48.57
CA VAL A 30 5.16 -1.26 47.54
C VAL A 30 5.52 -0.33 46.40
N VAL A 31 6.03 0.87 46.67
CA VAL A 31 6.46 1.86 45.67
C VAL A 31 7.63 1.31 44.87
N GLU A 32 8.63 0.73 45.50
CA GLU A 32 9.78 0.15 44.85
C GLU A 32 9.36 -1.01 43.91
N THR A 33 8.59 -1.97 44.43
CA THR A 33 8.07 -3.10 43.62
C THR A 33 7.24 -2.65 42.44
N ARG A 34 6.48 -1.53 42.60
CA ARG A 34 5.72 -0.95 41.49
C ARG A 34 6.64 -0.34 40.45
N ALA A 35 7.65 0.41 40.88
CA ALA A 35 8.64 1.02 39.98
C ALA A 35 9.40 -0.05 39.20
N ASP A 36 9.79 -1.14 39.84
CA ASP A 36 10.48 -2.26 39.21
C ASP A 36 9.62 -2.93 38.13
N ARG A 37 8.33 -3.16 38.39
CA ARG A 37 7.42 -3.70 37.37
C ARG A 37 7.23 -2.77 36.18
N LEU A 38 7.10 -1.45 36.43
CA LEU A 38 6.98 -0.47 35.36
C LEU A 38 8.24 -0.44 34.51
N ALA A 39 9.40 -0.41 35.15
CA ALA A 39 10.68 -0.44 34.45
C ALA A 39 10.88 -1.76 33.68
N ALA A 40 10.44 -2.90 34.23
CA ALA A 40 10.52 -4.18 33.58
C ALA A 40 9.58 -4.26 32.34
N ALA A 41 8.36 -3.71 32.44
CA ALA A 41 7.44 -3.66 31.31
C ALA A 41 7.97 -2.77 30.18
N ASP A 42 8.53 -1.60 30.52
CA ASP A 42 9.19 -0.71 29.57
C ASP A 42 10.43 -1.36 28.92
N GLY A 43 11.29 -1.98 29.74
CA GLY A 43 12.46 -2.71 29.26
C GLY A 43 12.08 -3.88 28.33
N GLY A 44 10.98 -4.56 28.61
CA GLY A 44 10.44 -5.60 27.73
C GLY A 44 10.03 -5.07 26.36
N LEU A 45 9.37 -3.90 26.29
CA LEU A 45 9.06 -3.26 25.00
C LEU A 45 10.33 -2.93 24.21
N ARG A 46 11.34 -2.34 24.85
CA ARG A 46 12.64 -2.02 24.22
C ARG A 46 13.30 -3.27 23.67
N PHE A 47 13.28 -4.34 24.45
CA PHE A 47 13.80 -5.64 24.02
C PHE A 47 13.04 -6.17 22.79
N GLY A 48 11.69 -6.08 22.79
CA GLY A 48 10.87 -6.50 21.66
C GLY A 48 11.18 -5.70 20.39
N ILE A 49 11.34 -4.38 20.51
CA ILE A 49 11.73 -3.49 19.40
C ILE A 49 13.11 -3.84 18.85
N GLU A 50 14.08 -4.09 19.73
CA GLU A 50 15.43 -4.49 19.33
C GLU A 50 15.44 -5.85 18.63
N LYS A 51 14.62 -6.79 19.11
CA LYS A 51 14.43 -8.07 18.45
C LYS A 51 13.81 -7.94 17.06
N LEU A 52 12.84 -7.03 16.89
CA LEU A 52 12.26 -6.74 15.56
C LEU A 52 13.30 -6.18 14.58
N ARG A 53 14.20 -5.31 15.04
CA ARG A 53 15.29 -4.80 14.22
C ARG A 53 16.23 -5.89 13.74
N ASN A 54 16.51 -6.85 14.58
CA ASN A 54 17.45 -7.94 14.30
C ASN A 54 16.79 -9.15 13.62
N PHE A 55 15.48 -9.33 13.80
CA PHE A 55 14.71 -10.47 13.27
C PHE A 55 13.39 -9.93 12.68
N GLN A 56 13.44 -9.54 11.45
CA GLN A 56 12.33 -8.87 10.74
C GLN A 56 11.05 -9.71 10.63
N THR A 57 11.20 -11.05 10.71
CA THR A 57 10.07 -12.00 10.67
C THR A 57 9.46 -12.31 12.03
N LEU A 58 9.90 -11.64 13.11
CA LEU A 58 9.51 -12.02 14.48
C LEU A 58 8.01 -12.00 14.76
N CYS A 59 7.27 -11.11 14.10
CA CYS A 59 5.83 -10.93 14.30
C CYS A 59 4.98 -11.55 13.19
N THR A 60 5.61 -12.31 12.30
CA THR A 60 4.93 -13.04 11.23
C THR A 60 4.95 -14.53 11.56
N THR A 61 3.82 -15.21 11.40
CA THR A 61 3.80 -16.67 11.44
C THR A 61 4.37 -17.23 10.13
N ALA A 62 4.84 -18.49 10.15
CA ALA A 62 5.35 -19.17 8.97
C ALA A 62 4.36 -19.21 7.78
N ALA A 63 3.08 -18.95 8.02
CA ALA A 63 2.01 -18.88 7.02
C ALA A 63 1.59 -17.44 6.66
N GLY A 64 2.38 -16.42 7.06
CA GLY A 64 2.03 -15.02 6.77
C GLY A 64 0.78 -14.49 7.47
N ARG A 65 0.25 -15.21 8.44
CA ARG A 65 -0.98 -14.84 9.14
C ARG A 65 -0.73 -13.86 10.27
N ARG A 66 -1.76 -13.13 10.66
CA ARG A 66 -1.80 -12.32 11.88
C ARG A 66 -1.72 -13.24 13.11
N GLY A 67 -0.52 -13.73 13.40
CA GLY A 67 -0.25 -14.48 14.62
C GLY A 67 0.21 -13.55 15.73
N VAL A 68 -0.08 -13.95 16.98
CA VAL A 68 0.57 -13.35 18.14
C VAL A 68 1.86 -14.12 18.39
N THR A 69 2.99 -13.46 18.15
CA THR A 69 4.29 -14.02 18.50
C THR A 69 4.66 -13.60 19.91
N THR A 70 5.09 -14.54 20.73
CA THR A 70 5.55 -14.27 22.10
C THR A 70 7.06 -14.38 22.18
N VAL A 71 7.69 -13.36 22.74
CA VAL A 71 9.11 -13.32 23.01
C VAL A 71 9.32 -13.25 24.52
N PHE A 72 10.30 -13.99 25.01
CA PHE A 72 10.64 -14.02 26.42
C PHE A 72 11.96 -13.27 26.64
N PRO A 73 11.93 -12.02 27.11
CA PRO A 73 13.13 -11.32 27.56
C PRO A 73 13.74 -12.02 28.78
N PRO A 74 15.02 -11.78 29.07
CA PRO A 74 15.58 -12.17 30.36
C PRO A 74 14.84 -11.47 31.51
N LEU A 75 15.04 -11.93 32.74
CA LEU A 75 14.50 -11.24 33.90
C LEU A 75 14.98 -9.78 33.93
N ILE A 76 14.03 -8.86 34.05
CA ILE A 76 14.31 -7.43 34.12
C ILE A 76 13.88 -6.97 35.51
N ASN A 77 14.79 -6.43 36.30
CA ASN A 77 14.54 -6.01 37.69
C ASN A 77 13.86 -7.10 38.53
N GLY A 78 14.24 -8.36 38.33
CA GLY A 78 13.64 -9.50 39.04
C GLY A 78 12.22 -9.87 38.58
N ALA A 79 11.62 -9.15 37.66
CA ALA A 79 10.29 -9.45 37.12
C ALA A 79 10.36 -10.40 35.93
N THR A 80 9.44 -11.37 35.89
CA THR A 80 9.22 -12.21 34.71
C THR A 80 8.50 -11.36 33.65
N THR A 81 9.13 -11.22 32.47
CA THR A 81 8.62 -10.38 31.40
C THR A 81 8.28 -11.21 30.18
N THR A 82 7.15 -10.93 29.55
CA THR A 82 6.75 -11.50 28.26
C THR A 82 6.40 -10.37 27.31
N VAL A 83 6.81 -10.49 26.06
CA VAL A 83 6.45 -9.52 25.02
C VAL A 83 5.67 -10.24 23.95
N THR A 84 4.45 -9.78 23.68
CA THR A 84 3.67 -10.25 22.55
C THR A 84 3.72 -9.21 21.43
N CYS A 85 3.83 -9.68 20.19
CA CYS A 85 3.83 -8.87 19.01
C CYS A 85 2.72 -9.36 18.06
N GLN A 86 1.92 -8.44 17.57
CA GLN A 86 0.84 -8.72 16.65
C GLN A 86 0.73 -7.61 15.60
N ALA A 87 0.56 -7.98 14.34
CA ALA A 87 0.19 -7.03 13.31
C ALA A 87 -1.21 -6.47 13.61
N VAL A 88 -1.37 -5.15 13.63
CA VAL A 88 -2.62 -4.47 13.92
C VAL A 88 -3.01 -3.52 12.80
N GLY A 89 -4.28 -3.54 12.47
CA GLY A 89 -4.82 -2.74 11.36
C GLY A 89 -4.53 -3.36 10.00
N ALA A 90 -5.12 -2.83 8.98
CA ALA A 90 -4.62 -2.97 7.64
C ALA A 90 -3.20 -2.39 7.57
N PRO A 91 -2.35 -2.84 6.66
CA PRO A 91 -1.14 -2.11 6.35
C PRO A 91 -1.54 -0.66 6.13
N ILE A 92 -0.70 0.29 6.58
CA ILE A 92 -1.04 1.71 6.44
C ILE A 92 -1.25 1.94 4.97
N SER A 93 -2.43 2.41 4.66
CA SER A 93 -2.93 2.59 3.32
C SER A 93 -2.34 3.83 2.65
N ASP A 94 -1.03 3.88 2.53
CA ASP A 94 -0.48 4.64 1.43
C ASP A 94 -0.71 3.79 0.18
N ILE A 95 -1.76 4.12 -0.57
CA ILE A 95 -2.10 3.44 -1.82
C ILE A 95 -0.92 3.43 -2.79
N GLN A 96 -0.02 4.39 -2.68
CA GLN A 96 1.20 4.49 -3.48
C GLN A 96 2.19 3.36 -3.20
N GLY A 97 2.08 2.69 -2.07
CA GLY A 97 2.91 1.54 -1.71
C GLY A 97 2.42 0.21 -2.29
N TRP A 98 1.28 0.16 -2.98
CA TRP A 98 0.69 -1.07 -3.48
C TRP A 98 0.96 -1.26 -4.97
N GLY A 99 1.43 -2.46 -5.33
CA GLY A 99 1.62 -2.81 -6.74
C GLY A 99 0.28 -3.03 -7.44
N VAL A 100 -0.57 -3.85 -6.85
CA VAL A 100 -1.88 -4.22 -7.42
C VAL A 100 -2.94 -4.28 -6.34
N VAL A 101 -4.10 -3.69 -6.61
CA VAL A 101 -5.30 -3.79 -5.78
C VAL A 101 -6.47 -4.19 -6.65
N VAL A 102 -7.01 -5.38 -6.42
CA VAL A 102 -8.19 -5.89 -7.12
C VAL A 102 -9.38 -5.90 -6.18
N THR A 103 -10.33 -5.01 -6.42
CA THR A 103 -11.45 -4.70 -5.50
C THR A 103 -12.64 -5.64 -5.63
N ALA A 104 -12.80 -6.30 -6.77
CA ALA A 104 -13.98 -7.11 -7.13
C ALA A 104 -15.30 -6.31 -7.18
N GLU A 105 -15.26 -4.98 -7.17
CA GLU A 105 -16.46 -4.15 -7.12
C GLU A 105 -17.31 -4.35 -8.36
N GLY A 106 -18.58 -4.75 -8.18
CA GLY A 106 -19.51 -5.03 -9.26
C GLY A 106 -19.30 -6.36 -9.98
N VAL A 107 -18.19 -7.08 -9.77
CA VAL A 107 -17.90 -8.34 -10.46
C VAL A 107 -18.77 -9.47 -9.89
N PRO A 108 -19.52 -10.24 -10.73
CA PRO A 108 -20.34 -11.36 -10.27
C PRO A 108 -19.52 -12.37 -9.45
N GLY A 109 -20.10 -12.89 -8.37
CA GLY A 109 -19.40 -13.72 -7.38
C GLY A 109 -18.76 -15.01 -7.92
N SER A 110 -19.20 -15.50 -9.08
CA SER A 110 -18.65 -16.70 -9.75
C SER A 110 -17.55 -16.40 -10.78
N SER A 111 -17.33 -15.13 -11.13
CA SER A 111 -16.35 -14.74 -12.14
C SER A 111 -14.98 -14.52 -11.51
N PRO A 112 -13.88 -14.93 -12.16
CA PRO A 112 -12.55 -14.52 -11.72
C PRO A 112 -12.43 -13.00 -11.68
N ILE A 113 -11.67 -12.48 -10.71
CA ILE A 113 -11.36 -11.05 -10.58
C ILE A 113 -9.95 -10.72 -10.99
N PHE A 114 -9.09 -11.73 -10.94
CA PHE A 114 -7.73 -11.61 -11.40
C PHE A 114 -7.36 -12.88 -12.15
N TYR A 115 -6.99 -12.72 -13.41
CA TYR A 115 -6.58 -13.85 -14.22
C TYR A 115 -5.42 -13.51 -15.15
N THR A 116 -4.60 -14.54 -15.34
CA THR A 116 -3.55 -14.55 -16.35
C THR A 116 -3.94 -15.54 -17.42
N ARG A 117 -3.99 -15.11 -18.68
CA ARG A 117 -4.20 -16.04 -19.80
C ARG A 117 -2.85 -16.31 -20.46
N GLY A 118 -2.47 -17.57 -20.54
CA GLY A 118 -1.36 -18.03 -21.39
C GLY A 118 -1.94 -18.61 -22.68
N THR A 119 -1.51 -18.14 -23.83
CA THR A 119 -1.79 -18.81 -25.11
C THR A 119 -0.61 -19.72 -25.43
N GLY A 120 -0.75 -21.01 -25.11
CA GLY A 120 0.26 -22.02 -25.47
C GLY A 120 1.09 -22.55 -24.30
N GLN A 121 1.26 -23.83 -24.31
CA GLN A 121 1.93 -24.67 -23.31
C GLN A 121 3.45 -24.38 -23.18
N SER A 122 3.83 -23.22 -22.79
CA SER A 122 5.20 -23.04 -22.32
C SER A 122 5.19 -22.45 -20.93
N ASP A 123 5.61 -23.22 -19.95
CA ASP A 123 5.81 -22.90 -18.54
C ASP A 123 6.81 -21.77 -18.29
N ASN A 124 7.11 -20.97 -19.32
CA ASN A 124 8.16 -19.97 -19.30
C ASN A 124 7.68 -18.52 -19.14
N PHE A 125 6.37 -18.30 -19.01
CA PHE A 125 5.86 -16.95 -18.84
C PHE A 125 5.77 -16.61 -17.36
N VAL A 126 6.75 -15.88 -16.89
CA VAL A 126 6.77 -15.36 -15.52
C VAL A 126 6.28 -13.91 -15.54
N LYS A 127 5.19 -13.64 -14.82
CA LYS A 127 4.72 -12.29 -14.56
C LYS A 127 5.19 -11.84 -13.21
N THR A 128 5.80 -10.69 -13.11
CA THR A 128 6.33 -10.18 -11.86
C THR A 128 5.54 -8.95 -11.42
N PHE A 129 5.01 -8.99 -10.22
CA PHE A 129 4.50 -7.84 -9.50
C PHE A 129 5.49 -7.42 -8.44
N SER A 130 5.83 -6.14 -8.41
CA SER A 130 6.67 -5.58 -7.36
C SER A 130 5.79 -4.83 -6.37
N GLY A 131 6.05 -5.06 -5.09
CA GLY A 131 5.21 -4.55 -4.01
C GLY A 131 4.04 -5.45 -3.66
N PRO A 132 3.29 -5.12 -2.62
CA PRO A 132 2.17 -5.92 -2.15
C PRO A 132 1.00 -5.92 -3.14
N VAL A 133 0.31 -7.05 -3.17
CA VAL A 133 -0.88 -7.28 -3.99
C VAL A 133 -2.07 -7.49 -3.05
N TYR A 134 -3.16 -6.78 -3.29
CA TYR A 134 -4.43 -7.01 -2.60
C TYR A 134 -5.45 -7.58 -3.57
N VAL A 135 -6.16 -8.61 -3.14
CA VAL A 135 -7.31 -9.18 -3.85
C VAL A 135 -8.50 -9.29 -2.89
N ALA A 136 -9.65 -8.79 -3.30
CA ALA A 136 -10.84 -8.81 -2.43
C ALA A 136 -11.30 -10.25 -2.10
N ASP A 137 -11.11 -11.19 -3.02
CA ASP A 137 -11.44 -12.60 -2.83
C ASP A 137 -10.37 -13.50 -3.46
N PRO A 138 -9.55 -14.17 -2.66
CA PRO A 138 -8.45 -15.00 -3.16
C PRO A 138 -8.92 -16.27 -3.86
N ASN A 139 -10.18 -16.72 -3.65
CA ASN A 139 -10.73 -17.88 -4.36
C ASN A 139 -11.14 -17.57 -5.80
N ARG A 140 -11.04 -16.32 -6.21
CA ARG A 140 -11.40 -15.84 -7.57
C ARG A 140 -10.17 -15.49 -8.40
N LEU A 141 -9.00 -15.99 -8.00
CA LEU A 141 -7.80 -16.01 -8.82
C LEU A 141 -7.94 -17.11 -9.88
N SER A 142 -7.43 -16.86 -11.07
CA SER A 142 -7.37 -17.85 -12.14
C SER A 142 -6.07 -17.65 -12.92
N LEU A 143 -5.02 -18.33 -12.48
CA LEU A 143 -3.68 -18.16 -13.02
C LEU A 143 -3.36 -19.33 -13.98
N SER A 144 -3.08 -19.03 -15.23
CA SER A 144 -2.56 -19.97 -16.23
C SER A 144 -1.10 -19.70 -16.61
N ALA A 145 -0.45 -18.82 -15.89
CA ALA A 145 0.97 -18.49 -16.03
C ALA A 145 1.54 -18.19 -14.64
N LEU A 146 2.81 -18.54 -14.41
CA LEU A 146 3.48 -18.29 -13.13
C LEU A 146 3.47 -16.80 -12.82
N LEU A 147 2.85 -16.43 -11.70
CA LEU A 147 2.85 -15.10 -11.15
C LEU A 147 3.84 -15.03 -9.98
N LYS A 148 4.76 -14.07 -10.05
CA LYS A 148 5.71 -13.80 -8.96
C LYS A 148 5.37 -12.47 -8.32
N ILE A 149 5.18 -12.47 -7.00
CA ILE A 149 5.12 -11.27 -6.20
C ILE A 149 6.51 -11.02 -5.63
N LYS A 150 7.11 -9.89 -6.01
CA LYS A 150 8.43 -9.46 -5.58
C LYS A 150 8.29 -8.28 -4.63
N ASP A 151 9.04 -8.32 -3.53
CA ASP A 151 9.09 -7.25 -2.52
C ASP A 151 7.73 -6.94 -1.86
N GLY A 152 6.87 -7.96 -1.70
CA GLY A 152 5.56 -7.80 -1.08
C GLY A 152 4.83 -9.11 -0.84
N ASP A 153 3.67 -9.01 -0.18
CA ASP A 153 2.78 -10.12 0.14
C ASP A 153 1.48 -10.05 -0.66
N LEU A 154 0.76 -11.16 -0.69
CA LEU A 154 -0.62 -11.20 -1.10
C LEU A 154 -1.52 -10.91 0.10
N TRP A 155 -2.37 -9.89 -0.03
CA TRP A 155 -3.36 -9.49 0.96
C TRP A 155 -4.76 -9.80 0.44
N TYR A 156 -5.64 -10.24 1.32
CA TYR A 156 -7.03 -10.49 0.95
C TYR A 156 -8.00 -10.11 2.08
N SER A 157 -9.24 -9.83 1.73
CA SER A 157 -10.31 -9.53 2.68
C SER A 157 -11.08 -10.81 3.03
N SER A 158 -11.37 -10.98 4.33
CA SER A 158 -12.30 -11.99 4.81
C SER A 158 -12.95 -11.51 6.09
N ASN A 159 -14.24 -11.79 6.27
CA ASN A 159 -14.96 -11.50 7.51
C ASN A 159 -14.42 -12.30 8.71
N ASP A 160 -13.76 -13.42 8.47
CA ASP A 160 -13.15 -14.25 9.49
C ASP A 160 -11.71 -14.63 9.11
N CYS A 161 -10.76 -13.86 9.61
CA CYS A 161 -9.34 -14.12 9.42
C CYS A 161 -8.79 -15.24 10.32
N SER A 162 -9.60 -15.89 11.15
CA SER A 162 -9.19 -17.05 11.93
C SER A 162 -9.24 -18.35 11.11
N VAL A 163 -10.00 -18.34 10.01
CA VAL A 163 -10.11 -19.46 9.08
C VAL A 163 -9.03 -19.32 8.02
N GLU A 164 -8.25 -20.38 7.86
CA GLU A 164 -7.24 -20.47 6.80
C GLU A 164 -7.91 -20.58 5.44
N VAL A 165 -7.61 -19.65 4.55
CA VAL A 165 -8.01 -19.76 3.15
C VAL A 165 -6.88 -20.45 2.40
N THR A 166 -7.19 -21.60 1.82
CA THR A 166 -6.29 -22.29 0.89
C THR A 166 -6.40 -21.62 -0.46
N ILE A 167 -5.31 -21.10 -0.99
CA ILE A 167 -5.24 -20.51 -2.33
C ILE A 167 -4.66 -21.57 -3.26
N ALA A 168 -5.49 -22.10 -4.13
CA ALA A 168 -5.13 -23.22 -5.01
C ALA A 168 -3.91 -22.91 -5.89
N GLU A 169 -3.76 -21.65 -6.31
CA GLU A 169 -2.65 -21.18 -7.14
C GLU A 169 -1.30 -21.19 -6.41
N ILE A 170 -1.29 -21.10 -5.09
CA ILE A 170 -0.05 -21.25 -4.29
C ILE A 170 0.32 -22.73 -4.22
N ASP A 171 -0.67 -23.60 -3.99
CA ASP A 171 -0.46 -25.04 -3.88
C ASP A 171 -0.04 -25.67 -5.21
N SER A 172 -0.57 -25.15 -6.33
CA SER A 172 -0.16 -25.57 -7.69
C SER A 172 1.22 -25.04 -8.11
N GLY A 173 1.73 -24.02 -7.42
CA GLY A 173 2.97 -23.35 -7.78
C GLY A 173 2.81 -22.24 -8.82
N ASP A 174 1.59 -21.91 -9.23
CA ASP A 174 1.30 -20.85 -10.19
C ASP A 174 1.43 -19.45 -9.57
N LEU A 175 1.44 -19.37 -8.24
CA LEU A 175 1.72 -18.15 -7.49
C LEU A 175 2.93 -18.35 -6.57
N SER A 176 3.94 -17.51 -6.70
CA SER A 176 5.15 -17.54 -5.88
C SER A 176 5.56 -16.17 -5.37
N PHE A 177 6.40 -16.13 -4.32
CA PHE A 177 6.83 -14.90 -3.65
C PHE A 177 8.36 -14.78 -3.68
N GLU A 178 8.89 -13.59 -3.98
CA GLU A 178 10.33 -13.24 -3.94
C GLU A 178 10.51 -11.83 -3.38
N PRO A 179 11.56 -11.59 -2.61
CA PRO A 179 12.31 -12.41 -1.71
C PRO A 179 11.70 -12.49 -0.29
N ASP A 180 12.35 -13.10 0.58
CA ASP A 180 12.10 -13.77 1.84
C ASP A 180 11.44 -13.03 3.02
N PHE A 181 10.91 -11.82 2.90
CA PHE A 181 10.51 -11.06 4.08
C PHE A 181 9.09 -11.35 4.57
N PHE A 182 8.15 -11.48 3.66
CA PHE A 182 6.80 -11.94 3.97
C PHE A 182 6.43 -13.02 2.97
N ARG A 183 5.91 -14.13 3.43
CA ARG A 183 5.60 -15.27 2.59
C ARG A 183 4.21 -15.75 2.91
N GLY A 184 3.31 -15.47 2.01
CA GLY A 184 1.99 -16.04 2.04
C GLY A 184 0.86 -15.04 2.15
N PRO A 185 -0.37 -15.53 2.06
CA PRO A 185 -1.55 -14.70 2.08
C PRO A 185 -1.76 -14.08 3.47
N GLN A 186 -2.00 -12.77 3.50
CA GLN A 186 -2.32 -12.00 4.69
C GLN A 186 -3.80 -11.66 4.69
N CYS A 187 -4.54 -12.07 5.71
CA CYS A 187 -5.94 -11.74 5.83
C CYS A 187 -6.16 -10.37 6.48
N VAL A 188 -7.09 -9.59 5.92
CA VAL A 188 -7.57 -8.33 6.48
C VAL A 188 -9.06 -8.45 6.72
N PRO A 189 -9.58 -8.18 7.94
CA PRO A 189 -11.01 -8.28 8.23
C PRO A 189 -11.83 -7.15 7.60
N ASP A 190 -11.17 -6.07 7.17
CA ASP A 190 -11.84 -4.88 6.65
C ASP A 190 -11.96 -4.94 5.13
N PRO A 191 -13.06 -4.40 4.54
CA PRO A 191 -13.17 -4.28 3.10
C PRO A 191 -12.13 -3.28 2.55
N TRP A 192 -11.81 -3.39 1.25
CA TRP A 192 -10.81 -2.54 0.61
C TRP A 192 -11.08 -1.03 0.80
N THR A 193 -12.34 -0.60 0.85
CA THR A 193 -12.74 0.80 1.07
C THR A 193 -12.34 1.35 2.45
N SER A 194 -12.13 0.48 3.43
CA SER A 194 -11.60 0.86 4.75
C SER A 194 -10.08 0.81 4.80
N ILE A 195 -9.46 0.17 3.80
CA ILE A 195 -8.01 -0.01 3.72
C ILE A 195 -7.37 1.12 2.92
N PHE A 196 -8.03 1.56 1.83
CA PHE A 196 -7.49 2.52 0.89
C PHE A 196 -8.31 3.80 0.89
N GLU A 197 -7.62 4.92 1.07
CA GLU A 197 -8.23 6.23 0.97
C GLU A 197 -8.32 6.65 -0.50
N GLU A 198 -9.49 7.12 -0.89
CA GLU A 198 -9.74 7.60 -2.24
C GLU A 198 -9.00 8.91 -2.48
N PRO A 199 -8.21 9.02 -3.58
CA PRO A 199 -7.54 10.26 -3.91
C PRO A 199 -8.52 11.43 -4.14
N THR A 200 -8.13 12.61 -3.70
CA THR A 200 -8.94 13.82 -3.90
C THR A 200 -8.96 14.25 -5.35
N VAL A 201 -10.14 14.66 -5.84
CA VAL A 201 -10.30 15.17 -7.20
C VAL A 201 -10.26 16.69 -7.20
N PRO A 202 -9.31 17.33 -7.89
CA PRO A 202 -9.33 18.78 -8.08
C PRO A 202 -10.55 19.23 -8.87
N THR A 203 -11.03 20.43 -8.62
CA THR A 203 -12.16 21.00 -9.36
C THR A 203 -11.77 21.22 -10.83
N PRO A 204 -12.48 20.62 -11.80
CA PRO A 204 -12.18 20.79 -13.22
C PRO A 204 -12.57 22.19 -13.72
N PRO A 205 -11.99 22.64 -14.84
CA PRO A 205 -12.45 23.83 -15.52
C PRO A 205 -13.87 23.62 -16.04
N THR A 206 -14.67 24.69 -16.03
CA THR A 206 -16.08 24.64 -16.43
C THR A 206 -16.27 24.56 -17.95
N SER A 207 -15.30 25.02 -18.73
CA SER A 207 -15.37 25.04 -20.19
C SER A 207 -14.35 24.09 -20.81
N PRO A 208 -14.71 23.42 -21.94
CA PRO A 208 -13.76 22.62 -22.71
C PRO A 208 -12.60 23.48 -23.26
N VAL A 209 -11.45 22.83 -23.44
CA VAL A 209 -10.27 23.45 -24.05
C VAL A 209 -10.54 23.69 -25.53
N ASN A 210 -10.28 24.93 -26.00
CA ASN A 210 -10.42 25.29 -27.40
C ASN A 210 -9.32 26.29 -27.84
N PRO A 211 -8.48 25.98 -28.86
CA PRO A 211 -8.46 24.71 -29.63
C PRO A 211 -7.99 23.53 -28.79
N ALA A 212 -8.44 22.34 -29.15
CA ALA A 212 -8.10 21.12 -28.41
C ALA A 212 -6.59 20.80 -28.38
N TYR A 213 -5.84 21.27 -29.38
CA TYR A 213 -4.38 21.12 -29.45
C TYR A 213 -3.72 22.23 -30.25
N SER A 214 -2.42 22.44 -30.05
CA SER A 214 -1.52 23.17 -30.92
C SER A 214 -0.58 22.20 -31.64
N THR A 215 0.12 22.65 -32.68
CA THR A 215 1.11 21.83 -33.41
C THR A 215 2.50 22.37 -33.24
N ASN A 216 3.46 21.46 -32.99
CA ASN A 216 4.88 21.75 -33.00
C ASN A 216 5.57 20.71 -33.92
N GLY A 217 5.78 21.07 -35.15
CA GLY A 217 6.22 20.13 -36.20
C GLY A 217 5.20 19.01 -36.41
N THR A 218 5.60 17.77 -36.21
CA THR A 218 4.71 16.58 -36.28
C THR A 218 4.07 16.21 -34.94
N CYS A 219 4.36 16.97 -33.87
CA CYS A 219 3.81 16.76 -32.54
C CYS A 219 2.51 17.58 -32.35
N ARG A 220 1.45 16.94 -31.90
CA ARG A 220 0.26 17.59 -31.35
C ARG A 220 0.45 17.83 -29.87
N VAL A 221 0.32 19.08 -29.45
CA VAL A 221 0.49 19.48 -28.04
C VAL A 221 -0.84 19.84 -27.43
N PHE A 222 -1.23 19.16 -26.37
CA PHE A 222 -2.47 19.35 -25.64
C PHE A 222 -2.21 20.11 -24.34
N SER A 223 -3.04 21.09 -24.03
CA SER A 223 -2.99 21.85 -22.78
C SER A 223 -3.90 21.22 -21.73
N PRO A 224 -3.57 21.32 -20.43
CA PRO A 224 -4.44 20.84 -19.35
C PRO A 224 -5.84 21.46 -19.43
N GLY A 225 -6.86 20.67 -19.08
CA GLY A 225 -8.23 21.14 -19.07
C GLY A 225 -9.26 20.05 -19.34
N LYS A 226 -10.48 20.49 -19.70
CA LYS A 226 -11.61 19.60 -19.95
C LYS A 226 -11.76 19.29 -21.44
N TYR A 227 -12.01 18.05 -21.79
CA TYR A 227 -12.16 17.53 -23.13
C TYR A 227 -13.44 16.69 -23.24
N THR A 228 -14.26 17.02 -24.24
CA THR A 228 -15.45 16.26 -24.66
C THR A 228 -15.26 15.59 -26.01
N SER A 229 -14.11 15.78 -26.62
CA SER A 229 -13.63 15.10 -27.83
C SER A 229 -12.13 15.27 -27.95
N ILE A 230 -11.45 14.31 -28.57
CA ILE A 230 -10.03 14.38 -28.83
C ILE A 230 -9.70 13.93 -30.24
N SER A 231 -8.70 14.56 -30.85
CA SER A 231 -8.15 14.14 -32.13
C SER A 231 -6.65 13.93 -32.00
N LEU A 232 -6.23 12.67 -31.96
CA LEU A 232 -4.83 12.30 -31.82
C LEU A 232 -4.13 12.22 -33.17
N GLY A 233 -2.91 12.80 -33.23
CA GLY A 233 -1.97 12.62 -34.36
C GLY A 233 -1.11 11.39 -34.19
N THR A 234 -0.07 11.25 -35.00
CA THR A 234 0.94 10.19 -34.83
C THR A 234 1.73 10.39 -33.54
N ASN A 235 2.07 11.62 -33.20
CA ASN A 235 2.81 11.96 -32.00
C ASN A 235 2.02 13.00 -31.20
N ASN A 236 1.78 12.70 -29.93
CA ASN A 236 0.94 13.49 -29.06
C ASN A 236 1.67 13.75 -27.74
N TYR A 237 1.64 14.99 -27.31
CA TYR A 237 2.19 15.42 -26.03
C TYR A 237 1.15 16.18 -25.23
N PHE A 238 0.89 15.70 -24.03
CA PHE A 238 0.04 16.34 -23.05
C PHE A 238 0.92 17.06 -22.04
N GLN A 239 0.84 18.38 -21.99
CA GLN A 239 1.62 19.19 -21.08
C GLN A 239 1.31 18.82 -19.62
N SER A 240 2.23 19.12 -18.71
CA SER A 240 2.03 18.88 -17.29
C SER A 240 0.77 19.55 -16.76
N GLY A 241 -0.10 18.78 -16.09
CA GLY A 241 -1.34 19.28 -15.53
C GLY A 241 -2.46 18.24 -15.42
N ALA A 242 -3.68 18.71 -15.20
CA ALA A 242 -4.88 17.88 -15.05
C ALA A 242 -5.73 17.90 -16.32
N TYR A 243 -6.14 16.72 -16.78
CA TYR A 243 -6.98 16.49 -17.94
C TYR A 243 -8.27 15.80 -17.54
N TYR A 244 -9.41 16.36 -17.91
CA TYR A 244 -10.74 15.80 -17.63
C TYR A 244 -11.39 15.38 -18.93
N PHE A 245 -11.53 14.08 -19.13
CA PHE A 245 -12.22 13.52 -20.29
C PHE A 245 -13.64 13.13 -19.89
N GLU A 246 -14.62 13.52 -20.74
CA GLU A 246 -16.03 13.18 -20.56
C GLU A 246 -16.56 12.52 -21.82
N ASN A 247 -16.87 11.23 -21.74
CA ASN A 247 -17.33 10.39 -22.85
C ASN A 247 -16.34 10.46 -24.05
N VAL A 248 -15.06 10.20 -23.76
CA VAL A 248 -13.98 10.27 -24.76
C VAL A 248 -13.17 8.99 -24.75
N ASP A 249 -13.29 8.20 -25.81
CA ASP A 249 -12.39 7.08 -26.06
C ASP A 249 -11.03 7.59 -26.55
N ILE A 250 -9.99 7.31 -25.79
CA ILE A 250 -8.62 7.69 -26.12
C ILE A 250 -8.01 6.55 -26.93
N GLU A 251 -8.33 6.50 -28.24
CA GLU A 251 -7.85 5.46 -29.15
C GLU A 251 -6.42 5.73 -29.61
N LEU A 252 -5.51 4.88 -29.18
CA LEU A 252 -4.10 4.87 -29.58
C LEU A 252 -3.85 3.72 -30.58
N GLN A 253 -4.00 3.99 -31.84
CA GLN A 253 -3.74 3.05 -32.93
C GLN A 253 -2.41 3.39 -33.62
N GLY A 254 -1.32 2.74 -33.24
CA GLY A 254 0.00 3.02 -33.77
C GLY A 254 0.50 4.45 -33.52
N LYS A 255 0.03 5.06 -32.43
CA LYS A 255 0.33 6.44 -32.06
C LYS A 255 1.21 6.51 -30.83
N ASN A 256 2.03 7.53 -30.77
CA ASN A 256 2.82 7.87 -29.59
C ASN A 256 2.04 8.88 -28.73
N PHE A 257 1.96 8.61 -27.43
CA PHE A 257 1.29 9.44 -26.45
C PHE A 257 2.23 9.64 -25.25
N THR A 258 2.53 10.90 -24.93
CA THR A 258 3.31 11.23 -23.74
C THR A 258 2.55 12.26 -22.92
N GLY A 259 2.35 11.98 -21.63
CA GLY A 259 1.67 12.86 -20.69
C GLY A 259 2.63 13.39 -19.63
N GLY A 260 2.84 14.72 -19.65
CA GLY A 260 3.73 15.40 -18.73
C GLY A 260 5.21 15.15 -18.99
N PHE A 261 6.04 15.70 -18.11
CA PHE A 261 7.47 15.50 -18.09
C PHE A 261 7.91 15.05 -16.68
N PRO A 262 8.96 14.22 -16.54
CA PRO A 262 9.40 13.77 -15.22
C PRO A 262 9.87 14.95 -14.37
N GLY A 263 9.27 15.08 -13.19
CA GLY A 263 9.68 16.08 -12.19
C GLY A 263 10.92 15.67 -11.43
N ASP A 264 11.17 14.37 -11.30
CA ASP A 264 12.26 13.80 -10.53
C ASP A 264 13.28 13.10 -11.43
N ALA A 265 14.55 13.18 -11.04
CA ALA A 265 15.66 12.53 -11.76
C ALA A 265 15.51 10.99 -11.81
N GLY A 266 14.63 10.40 -11.00
CA GLY A 266 14.33 8.97 -10.97
C GLY A 266 13.33 8.50 -12.03
N ASP A 267 12.53 9.40 -12.57
CA ASP A 267 11.52 9.08 -13.59
C ASP A 267 12.14 9.22 -14.99
N ALA A 268 12.98 8.26 -15.37
CA ALA A 268 13.56 8.25 -16.71
C ALA A 268 12.52 7.89 -17.77
N GLU A 269 12.55 8.56 -18.91
CA GLU A 269 11.70 8.24 -20.06
C GLU A 269 11.90 6.79 -20.49
N LYS A 270 10.79 6.05 -20.60
CA LYS A 270 10.77 4.62 -20.98
C LYS A 270 10.34 4.44 -22.42
N VAL A 271 9.43 5.29 -22.87
CA VAL A 271 8.84 5.30 -24.21
C VAL A 271 9.27 6.59 -24.91
N GLY A 272 10.29 6.49 -25.76
CA GLY A 272 10.82 7.69 -26.41
C GLY A 272 9.85 8.31 -27.43
N ASN A 273 9.35 9.52 -27.14
CA ASN A 273 8.60 10.34 -28.11
C ASN A 273 9.44 11.51 -28.60
N THR A 274 10.50 11.20 -29.37
CA THR A 274 11.47 12.18 -29.85
C THR A 274 10.87 13.26 -30.74
N ALA A 275 9.75 12.97 -31.42
CA ALA A 275 9.04 13.95 -32.24
C ALA A 275 8.43 15.09 -31.40
N CYS A 276 8.19 14.88 -30.11
CA CYS A 276 7.67 15.86 -29.18
C CYS A 276 8.74 16.47 -28.24
N ALA A 277 10.03 16.17 -28.42
CA ALA A 277 11.09 16.58 -27.51
C ALA A 277 11.15 18.10 -27.24
N ALA A 278 10.88 18.94 -28.24
CA ALA A 278 10.85 20.39 -28.06
C ALA A 278 9.70 20.83 -27.16
N ALA A 279 8.52 20.21 -27.28
CA ALA A 279 7.36 20.50 -26.44
C ALA A 279 7.59 20.01 -24.99
N GLN A 280 8.21 18.85 -24.83
CA GLN A 280 8.60 18.30 -23.54
C GLN A 280 9.61 19.21 -22.81
N SER A 281 10.63 19.70 -23.53
CA SER A 281 11.61 20.61 -22.95
C SER A 281 11.01 21.93 -22.52
N ALA A 282 10.08 22.50 -23.32
CA ALA A 282 9.39 23.74 -22.97
C ALA A 282 8.48 23.57 -21.76
N ASP A 283 7.80 22.42 -21.65
CA ASP A 283 6.94 22.11 -20.49
C ASP A 283 7.79 21.92 -19.22
N ARG A 284 8.89 21.18 -19.31
CA ARG A 284 9.86 21.03 -18.21
C ARG A 284 10.32 22.39 -17.70
N ASP A 285 10.81 23.25 -18.60
CA ASP A 285 11.38 24.53 -18.22
C ASP A 285 10.34 25.47 -17.60
N ALA A 286 9.05 25.28 -17.94
CA ALA A 286 7.93 26.08 -17.39
C ALA A 286 7.39 25.54 -16.05
N LYS A 287 7.47 24.24 -15.80
CA LYS A 287 6.76 23.56 -14.70
C LYS A 287 7.67 22.94 -13.64
N TYR A 288 8.94 22.76 -13.91
CA TYR A 288 9.87 22.19 -12.94
C TYR A 288 10.48 23.27 -12.02
N PRO A 289 10.70 23.05 -10.70
CA PRO A 289 10.21 21.90 -9.94
C PRO A 289 8.81 22.15 -9.36
N GLY A 290 7.95 21.16 -9.29
CA GLY A 290 6.75 21.14 -8.46
C GLY A 290 5.41 20.91 -9.14
N GLU A 291 5.23 21.26 -10.41
CA GLU A 291 3.98 21.04 -11.15
C GLU A 291 4.11 20.09 -12.34
N ALA A 292 5.22 19.34 -12.39
CA ALA A 292 5.48 18.40 -13.48
C ALA A 292 4.55 17.17 -13.41
N GLY A 293 4.40 16.49 -14.54
CA GLY A 293 3.56 15.31 -14.69
C GLY A 293 2.13 15.61 -15.12
N ALA A 294 1.44 14.59 -15.60
CA ALA A 294 0.06 14.69 -16.08
C ALA A 294 -0.84 13.69 -15.32
N THR A 295 -2.08 14.10 -15.06
CA THR A 295 -3.12 13.23 -14.52
C THR A 295 -4.34 13.29 -15.42
N PHE A 296 -4.86 12.12 -15.78
CA PHE A 296 -6.03 11.94 -16.63
C PHE A 296 -7.22 11.49 -15.79
N TYR A 297 -8.21 12.35 -15.64
CA TYR A 297 -9.48 12.09 -14.97
C TYR A 297 -10.51 11.65 -16.01
N LEU A 298 -11.05 10.45 -15.85
CA LEU A 298 -11.95 9.80 -16.79
C LEU A 298 -13.37 9.82 -16.24
N GLY A 299 -14.28 10.49 -16.94
CA GLY A 299 -15.71 10.55 -16.65
C GLY A 299 -16.55 9.98 -17.80
N GLY A 300 -17.76 9.51 -17.50
CA GLY A 300 -18.59 8.76 -18.44
C GLY A 300 -17.91 7.46 -18.84
N ASP A 301 -17.99 7.11 -20.12
CA ASP A 301 -17.38 5.94 -20.75
C ASP A 301 -15.91 6.13 -21.19
N SER A 302 -15.26 7.22 -20.74
CA SER A 302 -13.87 7.52 -21.13
C SER A 302 -12.91 6.43 -20.71
N ASN A 303 -12.05 5.97 -21.62
CA ASN A 303 -11.06 4.93 -21.41
C ASN A 303 -9.80 5.14 -22.27
N PHE A 304 -8.78 4.32 -22.06
CA PHE A 304 -7.61 4.20 -22.93
C PHE A 304 -7.64 2.88 -23.69
N ASP A 305 -7.78 2.96 -25.01
CA ASP A 305 -7.71 1.84 -25.93
C ASP A 305 -6.38 1.87 -26.71
N ILE A 306 -5.51 0.93 -26.42
CA ILE A 306 -4.11 0.91 -26.87
C ILE A 306 -3.90 -0.25 -27.82
N ARG A 307 -3.71 0.06 -29.12
CA ARG A 307 -3.67 -0.93 -30.22
C ARG A 307 -2.52 -0.68 -31.18
N ASN A 308 -2.15 -1.72 -31.94
CA ASN A 308 -1.36 -1.60 -33.16
C ASN A 308 0.01 -0.94 -32.96
N ASN A 309 0.82 -1.42 -32.03
CA ASN A 309 2.14 -0.87 -31.71
C ASN A 309 2.10 0.59 -31.23
N ALA A 310 1.07 0.94 -30.48
CA ALA A 310 1.01 2.24 -29.84
C ALA A 310 1.97 2.31 -28.65
N SER A 311 2.46 3.49 -28.37
CA SER A 311 3.32 3.76 -27.21
C SER A 311 2.68 4.83 -26.34
N ILE A 312 2.50 4.54 -25.06
CA ILE A 312 1.96 5.50 -24.09
C ILE A 312 2.90 5.61 -22.90
N GLU A 313 3.25 6.83 -22.52
CA GLU A 313 3.97 7.14 -21.30
C GLU A 313 3.33 8.31 -20.57
N VAL A 314 2.98 8.10 -19.30
CA VAL A 314 2.38 9.13 -18.46
C VAL A 314 3.25 9.31 -17.22
N PHE A 315 3.87 10.47 -17.10
CA PHE A 315 4.61 10.85 -15.93
C PHE A 315 3.68 11.27 -14.81
N ARG A 316 3.94 10.79 -13.62
CA ARG A 316 3.13 11.01 -12.42
C ARG A 316 3.02 12.50 -12.07
N ARG A 317 1.84 12.91 -11.63
CA ARG A 317 1.59 14.21 -11.04
C ARG A 317 1.15 14.06 -9.59
N LEU A 318 1.72 14.87 -8.71
CA LEU A 318 1.29 14.90 -7.31
C LEU A 318 -0.06 15.60 -7.20
N VAL A 319 -1.07 14.89 -6.67
CA VAL A 319 -2.42 15.39 -6.41
C VAL A 319 -2.75 15.14 -4.95
N GLY A 320 -2.78 16.20 -4.14
CA GLY A 320 -2.77 16.05 -2.70
C GLY A 320 -1.47 15.38 -2.25
N GLU A 321 -1.59 14.19 -1.67
CA GLU A 321 -0.46 13.37 -1.22
C GLU A 321 -0.20 12.16 -2.15
N THR A 322 -0.96 12.01 -3.24
CA THR A 322 -0.91 10.84 -4.13
C THR A 322 -0.35 11.19 -5.50
N TYR A 323 0.57 10.39 -6.00
CA TYR A 323 1.06 10.47 -7.38
C TYR A 323 0.13 9.72 -8.32
N LEU A 324 -0.63 10.44 -9.14
CA LEU A 324 -1.63 9.88 -10.05
C LEU A 324 -1.19 10.01 -11.51
N SER A 325 -1.50 8.99 -12.32
CA SER A 325 -1.46 9.03 -13.78
C SER A 325 -2.87 8.97 -14.37
N VAL A 326 -3.71 8.05 -13.93
CA VAL A 326 -5.08 7.85 -14.41
C VAL A 326 -6.04 7.71 -13.23
N TYR A 327 -7.20 8.35 -13.34
CA TYR A 327 -8.23 8.32 -12.30
C TYR A 327 -9.63 8.25 -12.90
N ALA A 328 -10.31 7.11 -12.76
CA ALA A 328 -11.73 6.98 -13.11
C ALA A 328 -12.57 7.64 -12.01
N LEU A 329 -13.36 8.66 -12.37
CA LEU A 329 -14.10 9.49 -11.43
C LEU A 329 -15.24 8.70 -10.77
N PRO A 330 -15.26 8.51 -9.45
CA PRO A 330 -16.20 7.60 -8.78
C PRO A 330 -17.60 8.19 -8.61
N THR A 331 -17.69 9.51 -8.51
CA THR A 331 -18.95 10.23 -8.30
C THR A 331 -18.98 11.49 -9.15
N SER A 332 -20.17 11.90 -9.57
CA SER A 332 -20.34 13.17 -10.26
C SER A 332 -20.11 14.35 -9.30
N GLY A 333 -19.40 15.35 -9.76
CA GLY A 333 -19.06 16.54 -9.00
C GLY A 333 -19.36 17.82 -9.78
N SER A 334 -19.01 18.97 -9.18
CA SER A 334 -19.17 20.25 -9.87
C SER A 334 -18.24 20.34 -11.06
N GLY A 335 -18.80 20.27 -12.26
CA GLY A 335 -18.08 20.43 -13.53
C GLY A 335 -17.55 19.12 -14.15
N TYR A 336 -17.84 17.96 -13.59
CA TYR A 336 -17.52 16.65 -14.17
C TYR A 336 -18.61 15.62 -13.91
N ILE A 337 -18.64 14.55 -14.72
CA ILE A 337 -19.51 13.39 -14.54
C ILE A 337 -18.71 12.23 -13.95
N ALA A 338 -19.40 11.32 -13.24
CA ALA A 338 -18.79 10.08 -12.80
C ALA A 338 -18.33 9.23 -13.99
N SER A 339 -17.37 8.38 -13.78
CA SER A 339 -17.07 7.29 -14.72
C SER A 339 -18.20 6.28 -14.70
N ASP A 340 -18.69 5.90 -15.88
CA ASP A 340 -19.69 4.86 -16.08
C ASP A 340 -19.05 3.48 -16.27
N LEU A 341 -17.71 3.42 -16.28
CA LEU A 341 -16.96 2.16 -16.44
C LEU A 341 -17.30 1.16 -15.34
N THR A 342 -17.60 -0.04 -15.77
CA THR A 342 -17.84 -1.21 -14.92
C THR A 342 -16.69 -2.21 -15.02
N TYR A 343 -16.76 -3.31 -14.31
CA TYR A 343 -15.74 -4.36 -14.38
C TYR A 343 -15.58 -4.97 -15.79
N ASP A 344 -16.59 -4.90 -16.64
CA ASP A 344 -16.57 -5.36 -18.05
C ASP A 344 -15.95 -4.32 -18.99
N ASP A 345 -15.89 -3.05 -18.56
CA ASP A 345 -15.28 -1.95 -19.27
C ASP A 345 -13.87 -1.70 -18.75
N PHE A 346 -12.89 -1.62 -19.65
CA PHE A 346 -11.50 -1.53 -19.23
C PHE A 346 -11.02 -0.08 -19.24
N VAL A 347 -10.58 0.42 -18.09
CA VAL A 347 -9.93 1.74 -17.97
C VAL A 347 -8.67 1.83 -18.81
N LEU A 348 -7.93 0.72 -18.89
CA LEU A 348 -6.80 0.50 -19.79
C LEU A 348 -7.04 -0.81 -20.53
N GLU A 349 -7.16 -0.75 -21.84
CA GLU A 349 -7.29 -1.92 -22.69
C GLU A 349 -6.13 -2.00 -23.68
N THR A 350 -5.40 -3.13 -23.66
CA THR A 350 -4.39 -3.44 -24.66
C THR A 350 -4.81 -4.69 -25.43
N LEU A 351 -5.16 -4.56 -26.69
CA LEU A 351 -5.67 -5.68 -27.48
C LEU A 351 -4.57 -6.63 -27.93
N SER A 352 -4.94 -7.90 -28.06
CA SER A 352 -4.08 -8.98 -28.54
C SER A 352 -3.62 -8.77 -29.98
N GLY A 353 -2.40 -9.20 -30.32
CA GLY A 353 -1.86 -9.24 -31.68
C GLY A 353 -0.89 -8.11 -32.06
N SER A 354 -0.65 -7.14 -31.19
CA SER A 354 0.31 -6.06 -31.41
C SER A 354 1.25 -5.86 -30.21
N THR A 355 2.43 -5.32 -30.45
CA THR A 355 3.35 -4.93 -29.40
C THR A 355 3.05 -3.48 -29.00
N ASN A 356 2.50 -3.26 -27.82
CA ASN A 356 2.24 -1.92 -27.31
C ASN A 356 3.18 -1.61 -26.14
N ASP A 357 3.73 -0.41 -26.13
CA ASP A 357 4.57 0.05 -25.03
C ASP A 357 3.71 0.89 -24.06
N VAL A 358 3.64 0.48 -22.80
CA VAL A 358 2.88 1.18 -21.76
C VAL A 358 3.77 1.48 -20.58
N ALA A 359 3.88 2.76 -20.21
CA ALA A 359 4.55 3.22 -19.01
C ALA A 359 3.67 4.24 -18.26
N MET A 360 3.20 3.87 -17.07
CA MET A 360 2.47 4.76 -16.17
C MET A 360 3.30 4.94 -14.90
N HIS A 361 3.83 6.15 -14.66
CA HIS A 361 4.70 6.42 -13.52
C HIS A 361 3.91 6.73 -12.23
N GLY A 362 2.62 6.99 -12.34
CA GLY A 362 1.71 7.21 -11.22
C GLY A 362 0.65 6.13 -11.12
N LEU A 363 -0.10 6.17 -10.04
CA LEU A 363 -1.21 5.27 -9.76
C LEU A 363 -2.28 5.34 -10.85
N VAL A 364 -2.77 4.17 -11.26
CA VAL A 364 -4.01 4.01 -12.02
C VAL A 364 -5.12 3.64 -11.04
N TRP A 365 -6.09 4.54 -10.86
CA TRP A 365 -7.19 4.36 -9.92
C TRP A 365 -8.53 4.23 -10.65
N ALA A 366 -9.07 3.03 -10.68
CA ALA A 366 -10.35 2.72 -11.31
C ALA A 366 -11.03 1.52 -10.59
N PRO A 367 -11.43 1.66 -9.31
CA PRO A 367 -11.83 0.54 -8.47
C PRO A 367 -13.09 -0.20 -8.94
N ARG A 368 -13.86 0.37 -9.87
CA ARG A 368 -15.08 -0.22 -10.47
C ARG A 368 -14.87 -0.75 -11.87
N ALA A 369 -13.83 -0.30 -12.56
CA ALA A 369 -13.51 -0.71 -13.92
C ALA A 369 -12.56 -1.90 -13.95
N GLY A 370 -12.58 -2.64 -15.06
CA GLY A 370 -11.54 -3.61 -15.37
C GLY A 370 -10.27 -2.97 -15.93
N ALA A 371 -9.19 -3.74 -15.98
CA ALA A 371 -8.03 -3.45 -16.81
C ALA A 371 -7.64 -4.72 -17.57
N SER A 372 -7.43 -4.60 -18.88
CA SER A 372 -6.97 -5.68 -19.74
C SER A 372 -5.60 -5.31 -20.32
N LEU A 373 -4.58 -5.98 -19.83
CA LEU A 373 -3.19 -5.73 -20.19
C LEU A 373 -2.66 -6.88 -21.05
N GLY A 374 -3.34 -7.11 -22.19
CA GLY A 374 -2.91 -8.07 -23.19
C GLY A 374 -1.81 -7.51 -24.06
N ASN A 375 -0.84 -8.35 -24.49
CA ASN A 375 0.22 -8.01 -25.45
C ASN A 375 0.97 -6.70 -25.18
N VAL A 376 1.15 -6.33 -23.94
CA VAL A 376 2.06 -5.26 -23.58
C VAL A 376 3.47 -5.83 -23.71
N VAL A 377 4.19 -5.48 -24.76
CA VAL A 377 5.65 -5.46 -24.68
C VAL A 377 5.94 -4.21 -23.85
N LEU A 378 6.10 -4.43 -22.58
CA LEU A 378 6.70 -3.40 -21.78
C LEU A 378 8.09 -3.23 -22.39
N ALA A 379 8.38 -2.07 -22.98
CA ALA A 379 9.73 -1.68 -23.35
C ALA A 379 10.66 -2.14 -22.23
N ALA A 380 11.91 -2.52 -22.49
CA ALA A 380 12.79 -3.26 -21.57
C ALA A 380 12.70 -2.85 -20.09
N ASN A 381 11.92 -1.83 -19.77
CA ASN A 381 11.57 -1.31 -18.45
C ASN A 381 10.18 -0.62 -18.39
N GLY A 382 9.26 -0.83 -19.35
CA GLY A 382 7.93 -0.24 -19.37
C GLY A 382 7.04 -0.87 -18.30
N GLN A 383 6.24 -0.05 -17.56
CA GLN A 383 5.71 -0.53 -16.30
C GLN A 383 4.57 0.35 -15.80
N LEU A 384 3.66 -0.25 -15.04
CA LEU A 384 2.75 0.50 -14.19
C LEU A 384 3.48 0.79 -12.87
N LEU A 385 4.37 1.77 -12.87
CA LEU A 385 5.30 2.05 -11.76
C LEU A 385 4.61 2.61 -10.51
N GLY A 386 3.46 3.21 -10.67
CA GLY A 386 2.65 3.74 -9.57
C GLY A 386 1.64 2.76 -8.99
N GLY A 387 1.56 1.53 -9.53
CA GLY A 387 0.56 0.55 -9.16
C GLY A 387 -0.80 0.75 -9.84
N ILE A 388 -1.72 -0.18 -9.59
CA ILE A 388 -3.06 -0.18 -10.19
C ILE A 388 -4.13 -0.61 -9.19
N VAL A 389 -5.27 0.09 -9.16
CA VAL A 389 -6.48 -0.25 -8.41
C VAL A 389 -7.62 -0.44 -9.38
N VAL A 390 -8.14 -1.65 -9.50
CA VAL A 390 -9.20 -2.02 -10.45
C VAL A 390 -10.17 -3.04 -9.85
N ALA A 391 -11.36 -3.15 -10.43
CA ALA A 391 -12.32 -4.20 -10.02
C ALA A 391 -11.88 -5.58 -10.51
N LEU A 392 -11.34 -5.65 -11.71
CA LEU A 392 -10.89 -6.86 -12.37
C LEU A 392 -9.57 -6.60 -13.09
N LEU A 393 -8.62 -7.49 -12.95
CA LEU A 393 -7.35 -7.42 -13.67
C LEU A 393 -7.20 -8.64 -14.59
N ASP A 394 -7.21 -8.39 -15.89
CA ASP A 394 -6.86 -9.38 -16.92
C ASP A 394 -5.46 -9.09 -17.46
N THR A 395 -4.55 -10.03 -17.27
CA THR A 395 -3.21 -9.95 -17.84
C THR A 395 -3.02 -11.01 -18.91
N GLN A 396 -3.63 -10.83 -20.07
CA GLN A 396 -3.39 -11.68 -21.23
C GLN A 396 -1.97 -11.41 -21.73
N ALA A 397 -1.09 -12.38 -21.70
CA ALA A 397 0.19 -12.23 -22.36
C ALA A 397 0.36 -13.32 -23.42
N ALA A 398 0.16 -12.96 -24.66
CA ALA A 398 0.81 -13.69 -25.74
C ALA A 398 2.24 -13.10 -25.84
N ASN A 399 3.28 -13.79 -25.52
CA ASN A 399 4.70 -13.51 -25.79
C ASN A 399 5.49 -12.51 -24.93
N ALA A 400 4.98 -11.92 -23.86
CA ALA A 400 5.81 -11.05 -23.01
C ALA A 400 6.59 -11.87 -21.97
N THR A 401 7.91 -11.86 -22.05
CA THR A 401 8.81 -12.56 -21.12
C THR A 401 9.00 -11.81 -19.79
N ALA A 402 8.57 -10.56 -19.69
CA ALA A 402 8.61 -9.80 -18.45
C ALA A 402 7.46 -8.80 -18.43
N PHE A 403 6.66 -8.87 -17.38
CA PHE A 403 5.55 -7.97 -17.12
C PHE A 403 5.74 -7.40 -15.71
N HIS A 404 5.95 -6.10 -15.61
CA HIS A 404 6.11 -5.46 -14.33
C HIS A 404 4.93 -4.55 -14.05
N ILE A 405 4.13 -4.90 -13.07
CA ILE A 405 3.26 -3.95 -12.37
C ILE A 405 3.86 -3.76 -11.01
N GLY A 406 4.11 -2.54 -10.60
CA GLY A 406 4.56 -2.34 -9.25
C GLY A 406 5.21 -1.01 -8.99
N VAL A 407 5.33 -0.75 -7.74
CA VAL A 407 5.96 0.46 -7.22
C VAL A 407 7.46 0.21 -7.09
N GLU A 408 8.27 1.02 -7.74
CA GLU A 408 9.68 1.09 -7.39
C GLU A 408 9.77 1.58 -5.94
N SER A 409 10.04 0.63 -5.05
CA SER A 409 10.51 0.87 -3.68
C SER A 409 9.70 1.85 -2.82
N ASN A 410 8.40 1.60 -2.63
CA ASN A 410 7.76 2.13 -1.43
C ASN A 410 7.26 0.96 -0.57
N PRO A 411 8.03 0.57 0.44
CA PRO A 411 7.73 -0.61 1.25
C PRO A 411 6.48 -0.36 2.07
N VAL A 412 5.61 -1.36 2.06
CA VAL A 412 4.45 -1.38 2.95
C VAL A 412 4.92 -1.32 4.39
N THR A 413 4.54 -0.27 5.07
CA THR A 413 4.76 -0.16 6.49
C THR A 413 3.74 -1.02 7.24
N THR A 414 4.21 -2.03 7.94
CA THR A 414 3.34 -2.84 8.82
C THR A 414 3.22 -2.16 10.17
N ARG A 415 2.00 -1.97 10.65
CA ARG A 415 1.77 -1.57 12.05
C ARG A 415 1.79 -2.80 12.95
N LEU A 416 2.64 -2.76 13.95
CA LEU A 416 2.77 -3.81 14.94
C LEU A 416 2.38 -3.28 16.32
N LEU A 417 1.51 -4.01 17.01
CA LEU A 417 1.23 -3.80 18.42
C LEU A 417 2.16 -4.69 19.23
N LEU A 418 3.04 -4.07 20.00
CA LEU A 418 3.82 -4.76 21.01
C LEU A 418 3.16 -4.56 22.38
N VAL A 419 2.99 -5.65 23.12
CA VAL A 419 2.50 -5.61 24.50
C VAL A 419 3.51 -6.32 25.36
N SER A 420 4.14 -5.59 26.26
CA SER A 420 5.03 -6.16 27.29
C SER A 420 4.23 -6.30 28.59
N SER A 421 4.32 -7.47 29.20
CA SER A 421 3.73 -7.79 30.49
C SER A 421 4.83 -8.20 31.47
N ALA A 422 4.97 -7.47 32.56
CA ALA A 422 5.93 -7.74 33.62
C ALA A 422 5.22 -8.16 34.89
N THR A 423 5.56 -9.33 35.44
CA THR A 423 4.98 -9.90 36.65
C THR A 423 6.03 -10.00 37.76
N LEU A 424 5.75 -9.41 38.92
CA LEU A 424 6.54 -9.45 40.11
C LEU A 424 5.64 -9.56 41.34
N ASN A 425 5.92 -10.48 42.24
CA ASN A 425 5.13 -10.72 43.46
C ASN A 425 3.62 -10.92 43.20
N GLY A 426 3.26 -11.66 42.14
CA GLY A 426 1.87 -11.96 41.79
C GLY A 426 1.11 -10.78 41.12
N CYS A 427 1.72 -9.62 40.95
CA CYS A 427 1.13 -8.49 40.29
C CYS A 427 1.71 -8.27 38.90
N THR A 428 0.86 -8.02 37.89
CA THR A 428 1.26 -7.82 36.50
C THR A 428 1.02 -6.37 36.05
N THR A 429 2.01 -5.77 35.45
CA THR A 429 1.93 -4.45 34.78
C THR A 429 2.16 -4.61 33.29
N ARG A 430 1.45 -3.85 32.47
CA ARG A 430 1.54 -3.91 31.01
C ARG A 430 1.99 -2.57 30.43
N ALA A 431 2.84 -2.65 29.42
CA ALA A 431 3.20 -1.55 28.55
C ALA A 431 2.84 -1.90 27.09
N ARG A 432 2.45 -0.91 26.31
CA ARG A 432 2.07 -1.09 24.89
C ARG A 432 2.81 -0.09 24.03
N ALA A 433 3.24 -0.55 22.87
CA ALA A 433 3.74 0.33 21.81
C ALA A 433 3.10 -0.06 20.48
N VAL A 434 2.75 0.93 19.68
CA VAL A 434 2.45 0.75 18.26
C VAL A 434 3.66 1.23 17.49
N VAL A 435 4.23 0.32 16.72
CA VAL A 435 5.40 0.59 15.89
C VAL A 435 5.05 0.43 14.43
N GLN A 436 5.57 1.31 13.60
CA GLN A 436 5.61 1.14 12.16
C GLN A 436 6.92 0.47 11.80
N PHE A 437 6.83 -0.59 11.06
CA PHE A 437 7.97 -1.36 10.61
C PHE A 437 8.01 -1.41 9.09
N ARG A 438 9.16 -1.07 8.53
CA ARG A 438 9.47 -1.18 7.10
C ARG A 438 10.31 -2.43 6.89
N PRO A 439 9.75 -3.51 6.31
CA PRO A 439 10.48 -4.77 6.17
C PRO A 439 11.69 -4.69 5.26
N ASP A 440 11.64 -3.86 4.22
CA ASP A 440 12.69 -3.70 3.21
C ASP A 440 13.96 -3.03 3.73
N THR A 441 13.81 -1.99 4.56
CA THR A 441 14.95 -1.25 5.14
C THR A 441 15.25 -1.69 6.57
N GLY A 442 14.33 -2.42 7.21
CA GLY A 442 14.39 -2.71 8.64
C GLY A 442 14.13 -1.46 9.50
N ASP A 443 13.70 -0.35 8.89
CA ASP A 443 13.39 0.87 9.62
C ASP A 443 12.18 0.67 10.52
N LEU A 444 12.28 1.19 11.73
CA LEU A 444 11.24 1.08 12.72
C LEU A 444 10.97 2.44 13.36
N ALA A 445 9.74 2.93 13.21
CA ALA A 445 9.25 4.15 13.83
C ALA A 445 8.26 3.80 14.95
N VAL A 446 8.40 4.42 16.11
CA VAL A 446 7.48 4.25 17.22
C VAL A 446 6.41 5.33 17.15
N ASN A 447 5.18 4.94 16.80
CA ASN A 447 4.05 5.88 16.64
C ASN A 447 3.40 6.23 17.98
N SER A 448 3.33 5.25 18.88
CA SER A 448 2.81 5.48 20.22
C SER A 448 3.50 4.58 21.23
N TRP A 449 3.69 5.11 22.42
CA TRP A 449 4.25 4.41 23.55
C TRP A 449 3.42 4.73 24.78
N ARG A 450 2.84 3.72 25.40
CA ARG A 450 2.01 3.91 26.59
C ARG A 450 2.26 2.82 27.60
N VAL A 451 2.60 3.20 28.81
CA VAL A 451 2.60 2.30 29.95
C VAL A 451 1.18 2.29 30.53
N VAL A 452 0.52 1.15 30.50
CA VAL A 452 -0.83 0.99 31.04
C VAL A 452 -0.70 0.37 32.42
N GLU A 453 -0.96 1.19 33.42
CA GLU A 453 -0.95 0.73 34.78
C GLU A 453 -2.29 0.06 35.12
N GLN A 454 -2.41 -1.22 34.86
CA GLN A 454 -3.39 -2.09 35.50
C GLN A 454 -2.61 -3.16 36.28
N ALA A 455 -2.37 -2.90 37.53
CA ALA A 455 -1.87 -3.94 38.43
C ALA A 455 -3.01 -4.92 38.71
N GLN A 456 -3.09 -5.99 37.93
CA GLN A 456 -3.86 -7.17 38.35
C GLN A 456 -2.98 -7.95 39.30
N CYS A 457 -3.31 -7.93 40.59
CA CYS A 457 -2.71 -8.79 41.59
C CYS A 457 -3.65 -9.98 41.79
N SER A 458 -3.10 -11.20 41.66
CA SER A 458 -3.79 -12.46 42.01
C SER A 458 -3.61 -12.81 43.48
#